data_8a7ea363a1cd9e7ef24b93854d8a8472
#
_entry.id   8a7ea363a1cd9e7ef24b93854d8a8472
#
_cell.length_a   1.000
_cell.length_b   1.000
_cell.length_c   1.000
_cell.angle_alpha   90.00
_cell.angle_beta   90.00
_cell.angle_gamma   90.00
#
_symmetry.space_group_name_H-M   'P 1'
#
loop_
_entity.id
_entity.type
_entity.pdbx_description
1 polymer ?
#
loop_
_entity_poly.entity_id
_entity_poly.type
_entity_poly.pdbx_seq_one_letter_code
_entity_poly.pdbx_strand_id
1 'polypeptide(L)'
;MRISAELLQDWRNRALRLEEEVGKAILGQQETIRLINVALFARGHVLLEGDVGVGKTTILRAFARAVGGDFERVEGTVDLMPGDLIYHTYVDAGGTPRIEPGPLLRHGERLTTFFFNEINRARPQVQSLLLRAMAERSVSAFNREYRFPFMSVFADRNRVEKEETFELASAARDRFMFELRMPTPSETGVRRALVFNPDYHDVDALLERVTAEVIPWRDLNDISAAIQR
;
A
#
# COMPACT_ATOMS: atom_id res chain seq x y z
N MET A 1 -20.85 -22.09 3.74
CA MET A 1 -20.47 -22.90 2.55
C MET A 1 -19.13 -23.53 2.85
N ARG A 2 -18.97 -24.87 2.77
CA ARG A 2 -17.65 -25.48 2.94
C ARG A 2 -16.82 -25.20 1.70
N ILE A 3 -15.66 -24.59 1.87
CA ILE A 3 -14.72 -24.34 0.78
C ILE A 3 -14.18 -25.71 0.32
N SER A 4 -14.24 -26.01 -0.99
CA SER A 4 -13.70 -27.26 -1.52
C SER A 4 -12.18 -27.28 -1.49
N ALA A 5 -11.58 -28.48 -1.41
CA ALA A 5 -10.13 -28.63 -1.45
C ALA A 5 -9.54 -28.12 -2.78
N GLU A 6 -10.25 -28.28 -3.89
CA GLU A 6 -9.84 -27.78 -5.21
C GLU A 6 -9.78 -26.26 -5.24
N LEU A 7 -10.77 -25.58 -4.64
CA LEU A 7 -10.82 -24.12 -4.58
C LEU A 7 -9.69 -23.56 -3.71
N LEU A 8 -9.40 -24.20 -2.57
CA LEU A 8 -8.26 -23.85 -1.73
C LEU A 8 -6.92 -24.02 -2.48
N GLN A 9 -6.80 -25.08 -3.26
CA GLN A 9 -5.59 -25.30 -4.06
C GLN A 9 -5.44 -24.27 -5.17
N ASP A 10 -6.52 -23.87 -5.83
CA ASP A 10 -6.50 -22.78 -6.83
C ASP A 10 -6.06 -21.46 -6.19
N TRP A 11 -6.64 -21.08 -5.05
CA TRP A 11 -6.26 -19.87 -4.34
C TRP A 11 -4.79 -19.88 -3.90
N ARG A 12 -4.31 -21.02 -3.41
CA ARG A 12 -2.90 -21.19 -3.07
C ARG A 12 -2.00 -20.98 -4.29
N ASN A 13 -2.36 -21.55 -5.44
CA ASN A 13 -1.58 -21.41 -6.66
C ASN A 13 -1.55 -19.94 -7.13
N ARG A 14 -2.68 -19.24 -7.04
CA ARG A 14 -2.75 -17.80 -7.35
C ARG A 14 -1.89 -16.98 -6.42
N ALA A 15 -1.92 -17.26 -5.11
CA ALA A 15 -1.08 -16.57 -4.13
C ALA A 15 0.41 -16.77 -4.42
N LEU A 16 0.85 -18.00 -4.72
CA LEU A 16 2.24 -18.27 -5.08
C LEU A 16 2.65 -17.57 -6.37
N ARG A 17 1.78 -17.55 -7.36
CA ARG A 17 2.02 -16.84 -8.61
C ARG A 17 2.15 -15.32 -8.37
N LEU A 18 1.36 -14.74 -7.47
CA LEU A 18 1.48 -13.32 -7.09
C LEU A 18 2.84 -13.02 -6.46
N GLU A 19 3.32 -13.88 -5.55
CA GLU A 19 4.64 -13.76 -4.93
C GLU A 19 5.78 -13.83 -5.99
N GLU A 20 5.67 -14.76 -6.92
CA GLU A 20 6.64 -14.93 -8.01
C GLU A 20 6.69 -13.69 -8.91
N GLU A 21 5.53 -13.18 -9.31
CA GLU A 21 5.45 -11.99 -10.17
C GLU A 21 6.02 -10.75 -9.50
N VAL A 22 5.65 -10.49 -8.24
CA VAL A 22 6.22 -9.37 -7.48
C VAL A 22 7.72 -9.53 -7.28
N GLY A 23 8.20 -10.77 -7.07
CA GLY A 23 9.61 -11.09 -6.94
C GLY A 23 10.48 -10.72 -8.14
N LYS A 24 9.89 -10.53 -9.34
CA LYS A 24 10.63 -10.06 -10.53
C LYS A 24 11.12 -8.61 -10.41
N ALA A 25 10.42 -7.79 -9.62
CA ALA A 25 10.77 -6.39 -9.43
C ALA A 25 11.62 -6.13 -8.18
N ILE A 26 11.72 -7.09 -7.25
CA ILE A 26 12.34 -6.89 -5.94
C ILE A 26 13.26 -8.05 -5.61
N LEU A 27 14.52 -7.75 -5.27
CA LEU A 27 15.50 -8.73 -4.82
C LEU A 27 15.66 -8.72 -3.29
N GLY A 28 15.82 -9.91 -2.72
CA GLY A 28 16.21 -10.07 -1.31
C GLY A 28 15.12 -9.73 -0.29
N GLN A 29 13.83 -9.69 -0.70
CA GLN A 29 12.70 -9.34 0.16
C GLN A 29 11.59 -10.41 0.14
N GLN A 30 11.95 -11.68 -0.02
CA GLN A 30 10.99 -12.78 -0.19
C GLN A 30 10.01 -12.90 0.98
N GLU A 31 10.51 -12.75 2.22
CA GLU A 31 9.66 -12.79 3.42
C GLU A 31 8.67 -11.61 3.45
N THR A 32 9.13 -10.41 3.12
CA THR A 32 8.28 -9.22 3.04
C THR A 32 7.19 -9.39 1.97
N ILE A 33 7.56 -9.89 0.78
CA ILE A 33 6.60 -10.20 -0.30
C ILE A 33 5.54 -11.16 0.21
N ARG A 34 5.95 -12.26 0.85
CA ARG A 34 5.04 -13.27 1.38
C ARG A 34 4.07 -12.71 2.40
N LEU A 35 4.55 -11.91 3.37
CA LEU A 35 3.71 -11.35 4.43
C LEU A 35 2.76 -10.27 3.90
N ILE A 36 3.18 -9.45 2.93
CA ILE A 36 2.29 -8.52 2.24
C ILE A 36 1.20 -9.30 1.48
N ASN A 37 1.57 -10.38 0.80
CA ASN A 37 0.62 -11.25 0.11
C ASN A 37 -0.44 -11.82 1.08
N VAL A 38 -0.01 -12.34 2.24
CA VAL A 38 -0.92 -12.79 3.31
C VAL A 38 -1.84 -11.65 3.77
N ALA A 39 -1.30 -10.45 3.97
CA ALA A 39 -2.11 -9.30 4.37
C ALA A 39 -3.18 -8.95 3.32
N LEU A 40 -2.86 -8.99 2.04
CA LEU A 40 -3.80 -8.73 0.96
C LEU A 40 -4.96 -9.73 0.96
N PHE A 41 -4.67 -11.03 1.06
CA PHE A 41 -5.69 -12.07 1.14
C PHE A 41 -6.54 -11.99 2.41
N ALA A 42 -5.96 -11.51 3.51
CA ALA A 42 -6.68 -11.28 4.76
C ALA A 42 -7.37 -9.91 4.85
N ARG A 43 -7.28 -9.06 3.80
CA ARG A 43 -7.78 -7.69 3.78
C ARG A 43 -7.18 -6.82 4.88
N GLY A 44 -5.94 -7.12 5.25
CA GLY A 44 -5.19 -6.40 6.27
C GLY A 44 -4.49 -5.15 5.72
N HIS A 45 -4.02 -4.35 6.65
CA HIS A 45 -3.15 -3.21 6.41
C HIS A 45 -1.76 -3.52 6.95
N VAL A 46 -0.73 -2.89 6.41
CA VAL A 46 0.67 -3.20 6.76
C VAL A 46 1.44 -1.93 7.09
N LEU A 47 2.14 -1.94 8.22
CA LEU A 47 3.12 -0.92 8.56
C LEU A 47 4.52 -1.44 8.19
N LEU A 48 5.21 -0.71 7.31
CA LEU A 48 6.56 -1.02 6.88
C LEU A 48 7.57 -0.20 7.69
N GLU A 49 8.64 -0.85 8.09
CA GLU A 49 9.75 -0.19 8.76
C GLU A 49 11.06 -0.52 8.03
N GLY A 50 11.79 0.47 7.61
CA GLY A 50 13.06 0.28 6.90
C GLY A 50 13.67 1.57 6.44
N ASP A 51 14.96 1.53 6.15
CA ASP A 51 15.73 2.68 5.70
C ASP A 51 15.26 3.20 4.33
N VAL A 52 15.72 4.37 3.97
CA VAL A 52 15.50 4.93 2.63
C VAL A 52 16.20 4.03 1.60
N GLY A 53 15.56 3.80 0.46
CA GLY A 53 16.15 3.05 -0.65
C GLY A 53 16.05 1.52 -0.56
N VAL A 54 15.43 0.94 0.48
CA VAL A 54 15.27 -0.54 0.58
C VAL A 54 14.18 -1.11 -0.34
N GLY A 55 13.49 -0.29 -1.15
CA GLY A 55 12.52 -0.74 -2.13
C GLY A 55 11.06 -0.74 -1.66
N LYS A 56 10.71 -0.05 -0.57
CA LYS A 56 9.33 0.02 -0.05
C LYS A 56 8.31 0.44 -1.11
N THR A 57 8.56 1.53 -1.82
CA THR A 57 7.67 2.00 -2.89
C THR A 57 7.59 1.02 -4.05
N THR A 58 8.72 0.43 -4.44
CA THR A 58 8.80 -0.50 -5.58
C THR A 58 7.99 -1.76 -5.31
N ILE A 59 8.12 -2.37 -4.11
CA ILE A 59 7.34 -3.56 -3.76
C ILE A 59 5.84 -3.29 -3.77
N LEU A 60 5.40 -2.13 -3.25
CA LEU A 60 3.98 -1.79 -3.22
C LEU A 60 3.42 -1.48 -4.61
N ARG A 61 4.19 -0.82 -5.48
CA ARG A 61 3.81 -0.61 -6.89
C ARG A 61 3.74 -1.94 -7.66
N ALA A 62 4.64 -2.87 -7.37
CA ALA A 62 4.62 -4.21 -7.96
C ALA A 62 3.36 -4.98 -7.55
N PHE A 63 2.97 -4.95 -6.27
CA PHE A 63 1.72 -5.52 -5.81
C PHE A 63 0.50 -4.84 -6.44
N ALA A 64 0.45 -3.51 -6.47
CA ALA A 64 -0.63 -2.77 -7.08
C ALA A 64 -0.82 -3.15 -8.56
N ARG A 65 0.28 -3.29 -9.32
CA ARG A 65 0.24 -3.76 -10.70
C ARG A 65 -0.28 -5.20 -10.82
N ALA A 66 0.20 -6.08 -9.95
CA ALA A 66 -0.14 -7.50 -10.00
C ALA A 66 -1.59 -7.80 -9.58
N VAL A 67 -2.20 -6.96 -8.74
CA VAL A 67 -3.62 -7.08 -8.36
C VAL A 67 -4.54 -6.16 -9.16
N GLY A 68 -3.99 -5.17 -9.85
CA GLY A 68 -4.77 -4.15 -10.57
C GLY A 68 -5.43 -3.13 -9.62
N GLY A 69 -6.27 -2.28 -10.21
CA GLY A 69 -6.83 -1.13 -9.50
C GLY A 69 -5.88 0.06 -9.48
N ASP A 70 -6.20 1.05 -8.67
CA ASP A 70 -5.44 2.29 -8.63
C ASP A 70 -4.52 2.32 -7.38
N PHE A 71 -3.32 2.85 -7.60
CA PHE A 71 -2.31 3.10 -6.58
C PHE A 71 -2.24 4.59 -6.26
N GLU A 72 -2.27 4.92 -5.00
CA GLU A 72 -2.06 6.30 -4.54
C GLU A 72 -0.96 6.35 -3.50
N ARG A 73 -0.09 7.36 -3.57
CA ARG A 73 0.96 7.62 -2.60
C ARG A 73 0.83 9.02 -2.05
N VAL A 74 0.91 9.11 -0.74
CA VAL A 74 0.96 10.37 0.00
C VAL A 74 2.23 10.41 0.83
N GLU A 75 2.86 11.58 0.88
CA GLU A 75 4.03 11.84 1.72
C GLU A 75 3.58 12.48 3.03
N GLY A 76 3.95 11.91 4.15
CA GLY A 76 3.74 12.49 5.47
C GLY A 76 4.65 13.70 5.69
N THR A 77 4.06 14.84 6.00
CA THR A 77 4.78 16.07 6.36
C THR A 77 4.08 16.75 7.53
N VAL A 78 4.79 17.61 8.24
CA VAL A 78 4.23 18.38 9.36
C VAL A 78 3.16 19.38 8.91
N ASP A 79 3.17 19.77 7.65
CA ASP A 79 2.23 20.74 7.08
C ASP A 79 0.98 20.08 6.49
N LEU A 80 1.02 18.76 6.28
CA LEU A 80 -0.12 18.01 5.74
C LEU A 80 -1.33 18.13 6.67
N MET A 81 -2.46 18.55 6.10
CA MET A 81 -3.73 18.69 6.83
C MET A 81 -4.69 17.56 6.45
N PRO A 82 -5.63 17.17 7.34
CA PRO A 82 -6.64 16.15 7.01
C PRO A 82 -7.43 16.46 5.75
N GLY A 83 -7.72 17.74 5.49
CA GLY A 83 -8.41 18.19 4.29
C GLY A 83 -7.67 17.84 3.01
N ASP A 84 -6.34 17.87 3.02
CA ASP A 84 -5.51 17.61 1.83
C ASP A 84 -5.63 16.15 1.34
N LEU A 85 -5.98 15.22 2.22
CA LEU A 85 -6.28 13.84 1.84
C LEU A 85 -7.65 13.70 1.16
N ILE A 86 -8.55 14.64 1.39
CA ILE A 86 -9.94 14.60 0.95
C ILE A 86 -10.15 15.43 -0.31
N TYR A 87 -9.62 16.67 -0.35
CA TYR A 87 -9.80 17.58 -1.48
C TYR A 87 -8.72 18.66 -1.54
N HIS A 88 -8.53 19.19 -2.72
CA HIS A 88 -7.76 20.39 -2.98
C HIS A 88 -8.66 21.48 -3.54
N THR A 89 -8.39 22.73 -3.16
CA THR A 89 -9.05 23.91 -3.75
C THR A 89 -8.03 24.68 -4.57
N TYR A 90 -8.44 25.11 -5.75
CA TYR A 90 -7.62 25.97 -6.60
C TYR A 90 -8.52 26.95 -7.36
N VAL A 91 -7.92 27.99 -7.92
CA VAL A 91 -8.61 28.96 -8.78
C VAL A 91 -8.22 28.63 -10.22
N ASP A 92 -9.21 28.37 -11.08
CA ASP A 92 -8.97 28.07 -12.49
C ASP A 92 -8.51 29.34 -13.26
N ALA A 93 -8.11 29.16 -14.51
CA ALA A 93 -7.65 30.25 -15.38
C ALA A 93 -8.70 31.36 -15.57
N GLY A 94 -9.97 31.09 -15.35
CA GLY A 94 -11.08 32.04 -15.39
C GLY A 94 -11.35 32.77 -14.07
N GLY A 95 -10.56 32.52 -13.03
CA GLY A 95 -10.75 33.12 -11.70
C GLY A 95 -11.83 32.42 -10.84
N THR A 96 -12.33 31.25 -11.28
CA THR A 96 -13.39 30.53 -10.56
C THR A 96 -12.78 29.52 -9.57
N PRO A 97 -13.20 29.52 -8.29
CA PRO A 97 -12.79 28.49 -7.34
C PRO A 97 -13.26 27.10 -7.77
N ARG A 98 -12.36 26.14 -7.75
CA ARG A 98 -12.59 24.73 -8.07
C ARG A 98 -12.20 23.84 -6.89
N ILE A 99 -12.86 22.70 -6.80
CA ILE A 99 -12.56 21.66 -5.82
C ILE A 99 -12.26 20.39 -6.59
N GLU A 100 -11.10 19.80 -6.30
CA GLU A 100 -10.70 18.49 -6.82
C GLU A 100 -10.66 17.47 -5.70
N PRO A 101 -11.05 16.20 -5.96
CA PRO A 101 -10.87 15.12 -5.01
C PRO A 101 -9.39 14.93 -4.65
N GLY A 102 -9.12 14.86 -3.35
CA GLY A 102 -7.79 14.56 -2.84
C GLY A 102 -7.41 13.07 -2.99
N PRO A 103 -6.21 12.70 -2.52
CA PRO A 103 -5.65 11.36 -2.70
C PRO A 103 -6.56 10.21 -2.27
N LEU A 104 -7.31 10.36 -1.19
CA LEU A 104 -8.25 9.32 -0.75
C LEU A 104 -9.49 9.18 -1.65
N LEU A 105 -9.92 10.26 -2.31
CA LEU A 105 -11.20 10.25 -3.03
C LEU A 105 -11.06 10.15 -4.54
N ARG A 106 -9.94 10.53 -5.13
CA ARG A 106 -9.79 10.68 -6.59
C ARG A 106 -10.01 9.40 -7.38
N HIS A 107 -9.73 8.25 -6.79
CA HIS A 107 -9.86 6.94 -7.44
C HIS A 107 -11.18 6.21 -7.09
N GLY A 108 -11.92 6.72 -6.10
CA GLY A 108 -13.16 6.09 -5.64
C GLY A 108 -12.95 4.63 -5.21
N GLU A 109 -13.86 3.75 -5.59
CA GLU A 109 -13.81 2.31 -5.25
C GLU A 109 -12.65 1.56 -5.92
N ARG A 110 -12.00 2.13 -6.92
CA ARG A 110 -10.85 1.54 -7.61
C ARG A 110 -9.55 1.69 -6.84
N LEU A 111 -9.52 2.49 -5.76
CA LEU A 111 -8.35 2.63 -4.89
C LEU A 111 -8.11 1.32 -4.16
N THR A 112 -7.14 0.55 -4.64
CA THR A 112 -6.77 -0.76 -4.08
C THR A 112 -5.54 -0.69 -3.19
N THR A 113 -4.61 0.19 -3.51
CA THR A 113 -3.36 0.36 -2.77
C THR A 113 -3.15 1.82 -2.41
N PHE A 114 -3.25 2.12 -1.13
CA PHE A 114 -2.94 3.43 -0.59
C PHE A 114 -1.66 3.38 0.23
N PHE A 115 -0.62 4.07 -0.22
CA PHE A 115 0.67 4.13 0.45
C PHE A 115 0.88 5.48 1.13
N PHE A 116 0.91 5.47 2.45
CA PHE A 116 1.25 6.63 3.26
C PHE A 116 2.72 6.55 3.66
N ASN A 117 3.57 7.26 2.93
CA ASN A 117 5.00 7.30 3.20
C ASN A 117 5.30 8.24 4.38
N GLU A 118 6.16 7.82 5.30
CA GLU A 118 6.56 8.57 6.51
C GLU A 118 5.38 9.03 7.39
N ILE A 119 4.49 8.09 7.74
CA ILE A 119 3.28 8.40 8.53
C ILE A 119 3.60 9.08 9.87
N ASN A 120 4.76 8.81 10.45
CA ASN A 120 5.23 9.42 11.69
C ASN A 120 5.59 10.91 11.55
N ARG A 121 5.72 11.47 10.34
CA ARG A 121 5.89 12.91 10.10
C ARG A 121 4.55 13.65 9.99
N ALA A 122 3.47 12.92 9.73
CA ALA A 122 2.14 13.52 9.67
C ALA A 122 1.56 13.75 11.07
N ARG A 123 0.91 14.90 11.25
CA ARG A 123 0.26 15.24 12.52
C ARG A 123 -0.78 14.19 12.94
N PRO A 124 -1.06 14.04 14.26
CA PRO A 124 -2.01 13.07 14.78
C PRO A 124 -3.42 13.15 14.17
N GLN A 125 -3.86 14.35 13.75
CA GLN A 125 -5.16 14.54 13.09
C GLN A 125 -5.22 13.84 11.73
N VAL A 126 -4.13 13.91 10.94
CA VAL A 126 -4.01 13.22 9.64
C VAL A 126 -3.97 11.72 9.85
N GLN A 127 -3.15 11.26 10.80
CA GLN A 127 -3.09 9.85 11.18
C GLN A 127 -4.47 9.33 11.58
N SER A 128 -5.22 10.07 12.42
CA SER A 128 -6.55 9.70 12.88
C SER A 128 -7.56 9.57 11.74
N LEU A 129 -7.51 10.46 10.73
CA LEU A 129 -8.35 10.35 9.54
C LEU A 129 -8.05 9.06 8.77
N LEU A 130 -6.77 8.77 8.51
CA LEU A 130 -6.37 7.56 7.81
C LEU A 130 -6.80 6.29 8.56
N LEU A 131 -6.57 6.25 9.88
CA LEU A 131 -6.93 5.11 10.72
C LEU A 131 -8.44 4.87 10.75
N ARG A 132 -9.25 5.94 10.71
CA ARG A 132 -10.70 5.82 10.57
C ARG A 132 -11.07 5.27 9.20
N ALA A 133 -10.49 5.80 8.13
CA ALA A 133 -10.71 5.29 6.77
C ALA A 133 -10.34 3.80 6.64
N MET A 134 -9.28 3.34 7.31
CA MET A 134 -8.89 1.93 7.39
C MET A 134 -9.96 1.08 8.09
N ALA A 135 -10.46 1.54 9.24
CA ALA A 135 -11.41 0.79 10.06
C ALA A 135 -12.81 0.73 9.43
N GLU A 136 -13.29 1.86 8.93
CA GLU A 136 -14.65 2.01 8.37
C GLU A 136 -14.70 1.64 6.89
N ARG A 137 -13.55 1.55 6.21
CA ARG A 137 -13.43 1.41 4.75
C ARG A 137 -14.25 2.44 3.99
N SER A 138 -14.40 3.61 4.58
CA SER A 138 -15.13 4.73 4.02
C SER A 138 -14.66 6.06 4.61
N VAL A 139 -14.98 7.14 3.91
CA VAL A 139 -14.81 8.51 4.39
C VAL A 139 -16.05 9.31 4.00
N SER A 140 -16.55 10.10 4.94
CA SER A 140 -17.64 11.05 4.68
C SER A 140 -17.04 12.41 4.29
N ALA A 141 -17.40 12.89 3.11
CA ALA A 141 -17.01 14.21 2.60
C ALA A 141 -18.14 14.76 1.69
N PHE A 142 -18.31 16.08 1.64
CA PHE A 142 -19.30 16.74 0.77
C PHE A 142 -20.73 16.18 0.92
N ASN A 143 -21.14 15.84 2.13
CA ASN A 143 -22.44 15.18 2.45
C ASN A 143 -22.66 13.85 1.72
N ARG A 144 -21.57 13.14 1.40
CA ARG A 144 -21.58 11.81 0.76
C ARG A 144 -20.61 10.88 1.49
N GLU A 145 -20.93 9.59 1.46
CA GLU A 145 -20.04 8.52 1.89
C GLU A 145 -19.27 7.98 0.67
N TYR A 146 -17.95 8.00 0.75
CA TYR A 146 -17.04 7.39 -0.22
C TYR A 146 -16.53 6.08 0.36
N ARG A 147 -16.76 4.98 -0.33
CA ARG A 147 -16.41 3.63 0.12
C ARG A 147 -15.18 3.12 -0.60
N PHE A 148 -14.36 2.37 0.14
CA PHE A 148 -13.12 1.77 -0.33
C PHE A 148 -13.10 0.26 -0.05
N PRO A 149 -13.98 -0.52 -0.70
CA PRO A 149 -14.19 -1.92 -0.35
C PRO A 149 -12.93 -2.79 -0.50
N PHE A 150 -11.98 -2.35 -1.34
CA PHE A 150 -10.79 -3.13 -1.70
C PHE A 150 -9.48 -2.50 -1.23
N MET A 151 -9.53 -1.36 -0.59
CA MET A 151 -8.34 -0.62 -0.20
C MET A 151 -7.53 -1.36 0.86
N SER A 152 -6.28 -1.64 0.53
CA SER A 152 -5.22 -1.98 1.48
C SER A 152 -4.35 -0.76 1.72
N VAL A 153 -4.19 -0.39 2.98
CA VAL A 153 -3.32 0.71 3.39
C VAL A 153 -1.97 0.16 3.79
N PHE A 154 -0.95 0.71 3.18
CA PHE A 154 0.44 0.53 3.56
C PHE A 154 0.93 1.87 4.11
N ALA A 155 1.51 1.84 5.28
CA ALA A 155 2.20 2.99 5.83
C ALA A 155 3.66 2.62 6.08
N ASP A 156 4.55 3.60 6.04
CA ASP A 156 5.89 3.37 6.49
C ASP A 156 6.35 4.38 7.53
N ARG A 157 7.41 4.02 8.22
CA ARG A 157 8.14 4.90 9.13
C ARG A 157 9.64 4.68 8.99
N ASN A 158 10.39 5.76 9.07
CA ASN A 158 11.84 5.72 9.18
C ASN A 158 12.24 5.65 10.65
N ARG A 159 13.25 4.82 10.98
CA ARG A 159 13.78 4.69 12.34
C ARG A 159 14.72 5.80 12.77
N VAL A 160 15.39 6.41 11.80
CA VAL A 160 16.58 7.23 12.06
C VAL A 160 16.26 8.68 12.37
N GLU A 161 15.14 9.20 11.88
CA GLU A 161 14.78 10.61 12.09
C GLU A 161 13.94 10.76 13.35
N LYS A 162 14.56 11.28 14.42
CA LYS A 162 13.87 11.61 15.68
C LYS A 162 13.34 13.04 15.71
N GLU A 163 13.77 13.87 14.77
CA GLU A 163 13.36 15.27 14.70
C GLU A 163 12.05 15.39 13.91
N GLU A 164 11.11 16.16 14.43
CA GLU A 164 9.80 16.46 13.81
C GLU A 164 8.94 15.19 13.51
N THR A 165 8.90 14.24 14.43
CA THR A 165 8.09 13.03 14.29
C THR A 165 7.04 12.94 15.40
N PHE A 166 5.86 12.40 15.03
CA PHE A 166 4.79 12.05 15.94
C PHE A 166 4.72 10.55 16.09
N GLU A 167 4.83 10.04 17.31
CA GLU A 167 4.66 8.59 17.53
C GLU A 167 3.26 8.12 17.17
N LEU A 168 3.20 6.98 16.47
CA LEU A 168 1.94 6.28 16.28
C LEU A 168 1.48 5.69 17.62
N ALA A 169 0.32 6.13 18.10
CA ALA A 169 -0.30 5.57 19.29
C ALA A 169 -0.46 4.05 19.14
N SER A 170 -0.38 3.30 20.25
CA SER A 170 -0.53 1.84 20.24
C SER A 170 -1.85 1.40 19.57
N ALA A 171 -2.95 2.07 19.89
CA ALA A 171 -4.25 1.83 19.25
C ALA A 171 -4.28 2.07 17.72
N ALA A 172 -3.36 2.88 17.22
CA ALA A 172 -3.17 3.09 15.79
C ALA A 172 -2.42 1.92 15.17
N ARG A 173 -1.39 1.42 15.83
CA ARG A 173 -0.58 0.27 15.38
C ARG A 173 -1.41 -1.02 15.34
N ASP A 174 -2.35 -1.21 16.27
CA ASP A 174 -3.26 -2.35 16.32
C ASP A 174 -4.18 -2.49 15.09
N ARG A 175 -4.28 -1.44 14.26
CA ARG A 175 -5.05 -1.49 13.00
C ARG A 175 -4.26 -2.08 11.83
N PHE A 176 -2.94 -2.18 11.98
CA PHE A 176 -2.09 -2.85 11.02
C PHE A 176 -1.98 -4.33 11.40
N MET A 177 -2.25 -5.20 10.43
CA MET A 177 -2.13 -6.65 10.60
C MET A 177 -0.69 -7.07 10.87
N PHE A 178 0.24 -6.41 10.18
CA PHE A 178 1.67 -6.65 10.32
C PHE A 178 2.44 -5.34 10.47
N GLU A 179 3.48 -5.38 11.28
CA GLU A 179 4.58 -4.43 11.30
C GLU A 179 5.81 -5.15 10.74
N LEU A 180 6.17 -4.85 9.49
CA LEU A 180 7.21 -5.57 8.76
C LEU A 180 8.47 -4.74 8.66
N ARG A 181 9.59 -5.36 9.03
CA ARG A 181 10.91 -4.77 8.80
C ARG A 181 11.42 -5.16 7.43
N MET A 182 11.82 -4.16 6.67
CA MET A 182 12.51 -4.33 5.39
C MET A 182 14.00 -4.03 5.58
N PRO A 183 14.82 -5.04 5.86
CA PRO A 183 16.25 -4.82 6.02
C PRO A 183 16.91 -4.57 4.66
N THR A 184 18.05 -3.88 4.68
CA THR A 184 18.95 -3.89 3.52
C THR A 184 19.41 -5.33 3.28
N PRO A 185 19.35 -5.86 2.04
CA PRO A 185 19.78 -7.22 1.75
C PRO A 185 21.19 -7.49 2.23
N SER A 186 21.39 -8.55 2.99
CA SER A 186 22.71 -8.93 3.55
C SER A 186 23.51 -9.85 2.61
N GLU A 187 22.83 -10.58 1.73
CA GLU A 187 23.48 -11.51 0.79
C GLU A 187 24.36 -10.78 -0.21
N THR A 188 25.63 -11.18 -0.28
CA THR A 188 26.62 -10.56 -1.15
C THR A 188 26.21 -10.60 -2.62
N GLY A 189 25.59 -11.70 -3.07
CA GLY A 189 25.11 -11.84 -4.45
C GLY A 189 24.00 -10.84 -4.79
N VAL A 190 23.02 -10.67 -3.90
CA VAL A 190 21.92 -9.70 -4.05
C VAL A 190 22.46 -8.27 -4.04
N ARG A 191 23.33 -7.92 -3.09
CA ARG A 191 23.95 -6.59 -3.02
C ARG A 191 24.72 -6.26 -4.28
N ARG A 192 25.52 -7.23 -4.78
CA ARG A 192 26.28 -7.08 -6.01
C ARG A 192 25.37 -6.85 -7.22
N ALA A 193 24.27 -7.61 -7.33
CA ALA A 193 23.28 -7.43 -8.39
C ALA A 193 22.64 -6.03 -8.34
N LEU A 194 22.22 -5.57 -7.16
CA LEU A 194 21.61 -4.25 -6.98
C LEU A 194 22.54 -3.09 -7.30
N VAL A 195 23.86 -3.25 -7.06
CA VAL A 195 24.85 -2.18 -7.31
C VAL A 195 25.35 -2.17 -8.75
N PHE A 196 25.60 -3.34 -9.34
CA PHE A 196 26.34 -3.44 -10.59
C PHE A 196 25.49 -3.83 -11.81
N ASN A 197 24.27 -4.34 -11.60
CA ASN A 197 23.40 -4.67 -12.72
C ASN A 197 22.46 -3.50 -13.04
N PRO A 198 22.62 -2.83 -14.20
CA PRO A 198 21.78 -1.70 -14.62
C PRO A 198 20.29 -2.03 -14.66
N ASP A 199 19.94 -3.29 -14.83
CA ASP A 199 18.55 -3.78 -14.87
C ASP A 199 17.74 -3.48 -13.60
N TYR A 200 18.42 -3.24 -12.46
CA TYR A 200 17.80 -2.91 -11.18
C TYR A 200 17.81 -1.42 -10.85
N HIS A 201 18.33 -0.57 -11.74
CA HIS A 201 18.41 0.87 -11.52
C HIS A 201 17.18 1.61 -12.04
N ASP A 202 16.45 1.02 -12.99
CA ASP A 202 15.23 1.58 -13.55
C ASP A 202 14.01 0.88 -12.92
N VAL A 203 13.38 1.58 -11.99
CA VAL A 203 12.19 1.06 -11.26
C VAL A 203 11.02 0.84 -12.21
N ASP A 204 10.82 1.69 -13.21
CA ASP A 204 9.69 1.56 -14.12
C ASP A 204 9.87 0.35 -15.04
N ALA A 205 11.10 0.12 -15.55
CA ALA A 205 11.44 -1.09 -16.28
C ALA A 205 11.30 -2.37 -15.44
N LEU A 206 11.63 -2.32 -14.14
CA LEU A 206 11.40 -3.45 -13.22
C LEU A 206 9.90 -3.73 -13.06
N LEU A 207 9.09 -2.71 -12.91
CA LEU A 207 7.64 -2.87 -12.77
C LEU A 207 7.00 -3.42 -14.04
N GLU A 208 7.51 -3.10 -15.22
CA GLU A 208 7.04 -3.67 -16.49
C GLU A 208 7.21 -5.19 -16.59
N ARG A 209 8.16 -5.77 -15.87
CA ARG A 209 8.38 -7.23 -15.78
C ARG A 209 7.28 -7.94 -14.97
N VAL A 210 6.56 -7.22 -14.12
CA VAL A 210 5.45 -7.76 -13.33
C VAL A 210 4.22 -7.84 -14.22
N THR A 211 3.65 -9.04 -14.35
CA THR A 211 2.40 -9.24 -15.07
C THR A 211 1.27 -8.46 -14.37
N ALA A 212 0.55 -7.66 -15.13
CA ALA A 212 -0.59 -6.93 -14.59
C ALA A 212 -1.77 -7.88 -14.32
N GLU A 213 -2.51 -7.59 -13.24
CA GLU A 213 -3.75 -8.29 -12.88
C GLU A 213 -3.62 -9.82 -12.82
N VAL A 214 -2.54 -10.31 -12.24
CA VAL A 214 -2.33 -11.76 -11.99
C VAL A 214 -3.47 -12.34 -11.15
N ILE A 215 -3.91 -11.56 -10.16
CA ILE A 215 -5.15 -11.77 -9.43
C ILE A 215 -5.89 -10.42 -9.45
N PRO A 216 -6.96 -10.29 -10.24
CA PRO A 216 -7.75 -9.07 -10.22
C PRO A 216 -8.26 -8.76 -8.81
N TRP A 217 -8.19 -7.50 -8.41
CA TRP A 217 -8.57 -7.07 -7.05
C TRP A 217 -10.01 -7.45 -6.65
N ARG A 218 -10.91 -7.60 -7.62
CA ARG A 218 -12.28 -8.09 -7.38
C ARG A 218 -12.28 -9.54 -6.94
N ASP A 219 -11.55 -10.40 -7.65
CA ASP A 219 -11.39 -11.83 -7.32
C ASP A 219 -10.74 -11.99 -5.94
N LEU A 220 -9.70 -11.19 -5.66
CA LEU A 220 -9.02 -11.18 -4.36
C LEU A 220 -9.99 -10.85 -3.22
N ASN A 221 -10.91 -9.92 -3.43
CA ASN A 221 -11.92 -9.60 -2.42
C ASN A 221 -12.88 -10.77 -2.17
N ASP A 222 -13.31 -11.46 -3.21
CA ASP A 222 -14.21 -12.62 -3.09
C ASP A 222 -13.52 -13.78 -2.37
N ILE A 223 -12.26 -14.04 -2.68
CA ILE A 223 -11.41 -15.00 -1.97
C ILE A 223 -11.31 -14.62 -0.48
N SER A 224 -10.97 -13.37 -0.20
CA SER A 224 -10.81 -12.88 1.17
C SER A 224 -12.12 -12.99 1.97
N ALA A 225 -13.25 -12.63 1.37
CA ALA A 225 -14.56 -12.76 2.00
C ALA A 225 -14.96 -14.22 2.28
N ALA A 226 -14.49 -15.15 1.47
CA ALA A 226 -14.71 -16.58 1.69
C ALA A 226 -13.81 -17.15 2.80
N ILE A 227 -12.56 -16.68 2.92
CA ILE A 227 -11.62 -17.10 3.98
C ILE A 227 -12.07 -16.62 5.36
N GLN A 228 -12.72 -15.45 5.46
CA GLN A 228 -13.15 -14.84 6.73
C GLN A 228 -14.47 -15.43 7.29
N ARG A 229 -15.14 -16.31 6.56
CA ARG A 229 -16.38 -17.00 6.97
C ARG A 229 -16.08 -18.36 7.61
#